data_c82279b903c280253999e505dd18e5fb
#
_entry.id   c82279b903c280253999e505dd18e5fb
#
_cell.length_a   1.000
_cell.length_b   1.000
_cell.length_c   1.000
_cell.angle_alpha   90.00
_cell.angle_beta   90.00
_cell.angle_gamma   90.00
#
_symmetry.space_group_name_H-M   'P 1'
#
loop_
_entity.id
_entity.type
_entity.pdbx_description
1 polymer ?
#
loop_
_entity_poly.entity_id
_entity_poly.type
_entity_poly.pdbx_seq_one_letter_code
_entity_poly.pdbx_strand_id
1 'polypeptide(L)'
;MNKISLIALISIIVSSCSSLEQSIDQLYKEVRSTSEYTVKKNETLWSIALKNNTSPTKIAIKNNLEKPYVIYPGQKLNLSNLESSNLKKTSLPKWKLPTIPSIKQNREGDFWYIFNGKIGDPIFASRNAQVVLSGPVLPGYGNFIMLDHGDNYLSLYAHCDDIFVTKGEEVISGQQIATIGSSEINKPTLKFQIRKSGTPINISEIKFN
;
A
#
# COMPACT_ATOMS: atom_id res chain seq x y z
N MET A 1 -31.14 -3.82 -58.20
CA MET A 1 -30.90 -4.25 -56.83
C MET A 1 -30.21 -3.12 -56.10
N ASN A 2 -30.89 -2.58 -55.11
CA ASN A 2 -30.64 -1.24 -54.55
C ASN A 2 -29.43 -1.18 -53.63
N LYS A 3 -28.44 -0.34 -53.97
CA LYS A 3 -27.29 0.02 -53.13
C LYS A 3 -27.65 0.78 -51.83
N ILE A 4 -28.92 1.16 -51.66
CA ILE A 4 -29.42 1.93 -50.51
C ILE A 4 -29.65 1.03 -49.26
N SER A 5 -29.86 -0.29 -49.43
CA SER A 5 -30.17 -1.19 -48.35
C SER A 5 -28.93 -1.60 -47.50
N LEU A 6 -27.72 -1.49 -48.06
CA LEU A 6 -26.50 -1.92 -47.36
C LEU A 6 -25.95 -0.83 -46.44
N ILE A 7 -26.14 0.46 -46.76
CA ILE A 7 -25.68 1.60 -45.96
C ILE A 7 -26.54 1.75 -44.68
N ALA A 8 -27.86 1.47 -44.78
CA ALA A 8 -28.78 1.52 -43.65
C ALA A 8 -28.49 0.41 -42.59
N LEU A 9 -28.00 -0.74 -43.06
CA LEU A 9 -27.68 -1.87 -42.12
C LEU A 9 -26.36 -1.61 -41.35
N ILE A 10 -25.39 -0.92 -41.96
CA ILE A 10 -24.11 -0.60 -41.33
C ILE A 10 -24.28 0.51 -40.26
N SER A 11 -25.16 1.49 -40.46
CA SER A 11 -25.43 2.54 -39.50
C SER A 11 -26.13 2.06 -38.21
N ILE A 12 -26.92 0.97 -38.28
CA ILE A 12 -27.60 0.38 -37.13
C ILE A 12 -26.61 -0.40 -36.24
N ILE A 13 -25.60 -1.06 -36.82
CA ILE A 13 -24.59 -1.83 -36.06
C ILE A 13 -23.62 -0.91 -35.31
N VAL A 14 -23.27 0.24 -35.86
CA VAL A 14 -22.36 1.21 -35.20
C VAL A 14 -23.06 1.91 -34.04
N SER A 15 -24.38 2.16 -34.13
CA SER A 15 -25.17 2.80 -33.08
C SER A 15 -25.38 1.89 -31.85
N SER A 16 -25.42 0.56 -32.03
CA SER A 16 -25.58 -0.38 -30.91
C SER A 16 -24.28 -0.62 -30.13
N CYS A 17 -23.12 -0.46 -30.75
CA CYS A 17 -21.81 -0.62 -30.10
C CYS A 17 -21.52 0.55 -29.14
N SER A 18 -21.83 1.79 -29.54
CA SER A 18 -21.63 2.97 -28.69
C SER A 18 -22.51 3.01 -27.44
N SER A 19 -23.74 2.46 -27.53
CA SER A 19 -24.65 2.35 -26.39
C SER A 19 -24.21 1.26 -25.40
N LEU A 20 -23.57 0.21 -25.86
CA LEU A 20 -23.03 -0.85 -25.03
C LEU A 20 -21.77 -0.36 -24.25
N GLU A 21 -20.87 0.36 -24.93
CA GLU A 21 -19.70 0.98 -24.29
C GLU A 21 -20.10 2.01 -23.23
N GLN A 22 -21.09 2.85 -23.51
CA GLN A 22 -21.63 3.81 -22.53
C GLN A 22 -22.29 3.10 -21.32
N SER A 23 -22.98 1.99 -21.55
CA SER A 23 -23.59 1.21 -20.47
C SER A 23 -22.54 0.52 -19.61
N ILE A 24 -21.47 0.01 -20.22
CA ILE A 24 -20.33 -0.58 -19.51
C ILE A 24 -19.59 0.48 -18.70
N ASP A 25 -19.31 1.65 -19.28
CA ASP A 25 -18.68 2.77 -18.57
C ASP A 25 -19.53 3.28 -17.39
N GLN A 26 -20.85 3.28 -17.56
CA GLN A 26 -21.78 3.68 -16.51
C GLN A 26 -21.83 2.64 -15.39
N LEU A 27 -21.81 1.33 -15.70
CA LEU A 27 -21.68 0.26 -14.72
C LEU A 27 -20.34 0.30 -14.00
N TYR A 28 -19.23 0.56 -14.70
CA TYR A 28 -17.92 0.74 -14.08
C TYR A 28 -17.87 1.99 -13.17
N LYS A 29 -18.55 3.08 -13.55
CA LYS A 29 -18.69 4.27 -12.70
C LYS A 29 -19.54 3.99 -11.46
N GLU A 30 -20.62 3.24 -11.61
CA GLU A 30 -21.53 2.92 -10.51
C GLU A 30 -20.90 1.93 -9.52
N VAL A 31 -20.17 0.92 -10.00
CA VAL A 31 -19.36 0.00 -9.16
C VAL A 31 -18.20 0.73 -8.46
N ARG A 32 -17.59 1.74 -9.08
CA ARG A 32 -16.58 2.59 -8.44
C ARG A 32 -17.16 3.61 -7.47
N SER A 33 -18.45 3.97 -7.60
CA SER A 33 -19.06 5.04 -6.80
C SER A 33 -19.55 4.60 -5.43
N THR A 34 -19.67 3.30 -5.16
CA THR A 34 -20.24 2.76 -3.91
C THR A 34 -19.33 1.76 -3.22
N SER A 35 -18.06 2.07 -3.05
CA SER A 35 -17.20 1.23 -2.22
C SER A 35 -17.34 1.65 -0.75
N GLU A 36 -18.47 1.27 -0.15
CA GLU A 36 -18.64 1.33 1.30
C GLU A 36 -17.85 0.15 1.91
N TYR A 37 -16.95 0.46 2.82
CA TYR A 37 -16.13 -0.52 3.51
C TYR A 37 -16.57 -0.62 4.97
N THR A 38 -16.89 -1.81 5.45
CA THR A 38 -17.20 -2.04 6.87
C THR A 38 -15.94 -2.46 7.60
N VAL A 39 -15.54 -1.66 8.59
CA VAL A 39 -14.36 -1.90 9.44
C VAL A 39 -14.52 -3.21 10.20
N LYS A 40 -13.55 -4.11 10.10
CA LYS A 40 -13.51 -5.38 10.82
C LYS A 40 -12.80 -5.22 12.16
N LYS A 41 -12.98 -6.23 13.04
CA LYS A 41 -12.25 -6.29 14.32
C LYS A 41 -10.73 -6.25 14.07
N ASN A 42 -10.01 -5.50 14.88
CA ASN A 42 -8.56 -5.31 14.81
C ASN A 42 -8.04 -4.58 13.56
N GLU A 43 -8.90 -4.02 12.71
CA GLU A 43 -8.43 -3.17 11.62
C GLU A 43 -8.13 -1.75 12.10
N THR A 44 -7.18 -1.13 11.42
CA THR A 44 -6.82 0.27 11.57
C THR A 44 -7.05 0.99 10.24
N LEU A 45 -7.17 2.32 10.27
CA LEU A 45 -7.28 3.09 9.04
C LEU A 45 -6.07 2.86 8.11
N TRP A 46 -4.90 2.58 8.69
CA TRP A 46 -3.68 2.23 7.98
C TRP A 46 -3.76 0.87 7.28
N SER A 47 -4.24 -0.17 7.96
CA SER A 47 -4.39 -1.49 7.34
C SER A 47 -5.42 -1.48 6.21
N ILE A 48 -6.50 -0.69 6.36
CA ILE A 48 -7.51 -0.50 5.32
C ILE A 48 -6.91 0.26 4.13
N ALA A 49 -6.16 1.33 4.38
CA ALA A 49 -5.50 2.12 3.36
C ALA A 49 -4.51 1.29 2.53
N LEU A 50 -3.71 0.44 3.21
CA LEU A 50 -2.76 -0.46 2.57
C LEU A 50 -3.45 -1.44 1.63
N LYS A 51 -4.53 -2.10 2.09
CA LYS A 51 -5.33 -3.05 1.28
C LYS A 51 -5.95 -2.40 0.04
N ASN A 52 -6.25 -1.10 0.12
CA ASN A 52 -6.94 -0.36 -0.95
C ASN A 52 -6.00 0.56 -1.77
N ASN A 53 -4.68 0.41 -1.64
CA ASN A 53 -3.66 1.21 -2.35
C ASN A 53 -3.90 2.73 -2.25
N THR A 54 -4.27 3.20 -1.06
CA THR A 54 -4.55 4.61 -0.77
C THR A 54 -3.83 5.06 0.49
N SER A 55 -4.01 6.31 0.92
CA SER A 55 -3.46 6.80 2.18
C SER A 55 -4.55 6.89 3.26
N PRO A 56 -4.21 6.68 4.56
CA PRO A 56 -5.17 6.86 5.65
C PRO A 56 -5.70 8.28 5.71
N THR A 57 -4.88 9.28 5.39
CA THR A 57 -5.32 10.68 5.33
C THR A 57 -6.42 10.90 4.29
N LYS A 58 -6.32 10.28 3.10
CA LYS A 58 -7.38 10.36 2.08
C LYS A 58 -8.67 9.71 2.57
N ILE A 59 -8.58 8.53 3.21
CA ILE A 59 -9.75 7.88 3.80
C ILE A 59 -10.33 8.77 4.90
N ALA A 60 -9.51 9.34 5.78
CA ALA A 60 -9.92 10.20 6.87
C ALA A 60 -10.68 11.45 6.36
N ILE A 61 -10.09 12.18 5.42
CA ILE A 61 -10.73 13.36 4.81
C ILE A 61 -12.06 12.99 4.17
N LYS A 62 -12.10 11.91 3.39
CA LYS A 62 -13.31 11.44 2.70
C LYS A 62 -14.44 11.08 3.65
N ASN A 63 -14.12 10.68 4.88
CA ASN A 63 -15.06 10.24 5.90
C ASN A 63 -15.19 11.22 7.08
N ASN A 64 -14.65 12.43 6.95
CA ASN A 64 -14.65 13.46 7.98
C ASN A 64 -14.12 12.98 9.34
N LEU A 65 -13.05 12.16 9.32
CA LEU A 65 -12.41 11.67 10.53
C LEU A 65 -11.34 12.67 10.99
N GLU A 66 -11.41 13.04 12.28
CA GLU A 66 -10.41 13.89 12.92
C GLU A 66 -9.23 13.07 13.48
N LYS A 67 -8.07 13.70 13.60
CA LYS A 67 -6.91 13.06 14.26
C LYS A 67 -7.28 12.71 15.73
N PRO A 68 -6.87 11.55 16.22
CA PRO A 68 -5.93 10.54 15.67
C PRO A 68 -6.56 9.49 14.74
N TYR A 69 -7.63 9.80 14.01
CA TYR A 69 -8.29 8.92 13.03
C TYR A 69 -8.79 7.59 13.60
N VAL A 70 -9.45 7.67 14.76
CA VAL A 70 -10.02 6.49 15.43
C VAL A 70 -11.17 5.93 14.60
N ILE A 71 -11.17 4.61 14.38
CA ILE A 71 -12.24 3.86 13.73
C ILE A 71 -12.66 2.69 14.60
N TYR A 72 -13.91 2.24 14.46
CA TYR A 72 -14.50 1.19 15.28
C TYR A 72 -14.98 0.02 14.42
N PRO A 73 -14.91 -1.24 14.91
CA PRO A 73 -15.52 -2.38 14.24
C PRO A 73 -16.99 -2.12 13.93
N GLY A 74 -17.40 -2.43 12.68
CA GLY A 74 -18.76 -2.15 12.18
C GLY A 74 -18.93 -0.75 11.59
N GLN A 75 -18.00 0.17 11.78
CA GLN A 75 -18.06 1.49 11.16
C GLN A 75 -17.99 1.38 9.64
N LYS A 76 -18.84 2.15 8.94
CA LYS A 76 -18.85 2.23 7.49
C LYS A 76 -17.95 3.36 7.04
N LEU A 77 -17.05 3.07 6.11
CA LEU A 77 -16.14 4.03 5.49
C LEU A 77 -16.40 4.11 3.99
N ASN A 78 -16.53 5.33 3.48
CA ASN A 78 -16.59 5.56 2.05
C ASN A 78 -15.17 5.54 1.46
N LEU A 79 -14.88 4.56 0.61
CA LEU A 79 -13.61 4.43 -0.10
C LEU A 79 -13.72 4.78 -1.60
N SER A 80 -14.87 5.32 -2.06
CA SER A 80 -15.07 5.68 -3.46
C SER A 80 -14.11 6.77 -3.91
N ASN A 81 -13.65 6.71 -5.16
CA ASN A 81 -12.82 7.74 -5.80
C ASN A 81 -11.56 8.16 -5.00
N LEU A 82 -11.00 7.25 -4.21
CA LEU A 82 -9.71 7.45 -3.53
C LEU A 82 -8.55 7.19 -4.53
N GLU A 83 -8.53 7.94 -5.63
CA GLU A 83 -7.51 7.77 -6.66
C GLU A 83 -6.09 7.91 -6.10
N SER A 84 -5.20 7.05 -6.60
CA SER A 84 -3.75 7.21 -6.44
C SER A 84 -3.35 8.56 -7.04
N SER A 85 -2.91 9.50 -6.21
CA SER A 85 -2.52 10.83 -6.70
C SER A 85 -1.35 10.69 -7.67
N ASN A 86 -1.51 11.21 -8.90
CA ASN A 86 -0.41 11.51 -9.82
C ASN A 86 0.49 12.55 -9.15
N LEU A 87 1.51 12.07 -8.44
CA LEU A 87 2.46 12.94 -7.75
C LEU A 87 3.43 13.51 -8.78
N LYS A 88 3.53 14.86 -8.81
CA LYS A 88 4.62 15.55 -9.46
C LYS A 88 5.95 14.92 -9.03
N LYS A 89 6.84 14.66 -9.98
CA LYS A 89 8.16 14.05 -9.80
C LYS A 89 9.06 14.95 -8.92
N THR A 90 8.81 14.94 -7.62
CA THR A 90 9.72 15.51 -6.61
C THR A 90 10.83 14.48 -6.38
N SER A 91 12.06 14.92 -6.21
CA SER A 91 13.18 14.00 -5.88
C SER A 91 12.80 13.13 -4.69
N LEU A 92 13.01 11.82 -4.81
CA LEU A 92 12.71 10.90 -3.73
C LEU A 92 13.61 11.20 -2.53
N PRO A 93 13.08 11.12 -1.31
CA PRO A 93 13.88 11.29 -0.12
C PRO A 93 14.97 10.21 -0.02
N LYS A 94 16.04 10.53 0.68
CA LYS A 94 17.11 9.59 0.98
C LYS A 94 16.65 8.57 2.01
N TRP A 95 16.99 7.30 1.78
CA TRP A 95 16.65 6.18 2.64
C TRP A 95 17.91 5.48 3.14
N LYS A 96 17.94 5.06 4.40
CA LYS A 96 18.96 4.13 4.90
C LYS A 96 18.56 2.70 4.57
N LEU A 97 19.54 1.82 4.38
CA LEU A 97 19.29 0.39 4.27
C LEU A 97 18.53 -0.10 5.50
N PRO A 98 17.50 -0.95 5.31
CA PRO A 98 16.69 -1.47 6.42
C PRO A 98 17.41 -2.55 7.24
N THR A 99 18.61 -2.97 6.82
CA THR A 99 19.45 -3.96 7.52
C THR A 99 20.93 -3.71 7.22
N ILE A 100 21.83 -4.57 7.73
CA ILE A 100 23.28 -4.42 7.55
C ILE A 100 23.71 -4.60 6.08
N PRO A 101 24.69 -3.83 5.59
CA PRO A 101 25.10 -3.86 4.17
C PRO A 101 25.66 -5.22 3.67
N SER A 102 26.12 -6.07 4.58
CA SER A 102 26.63 -7.42 4.24
C SER A 102 25.53 -8.40 3.78
N ILE A 103 24.26 -8.10 4.06
CA ILE A 103 23.14 -8.94 3.64
C ILE A 103 22.78 -8.62 2.19
N LYS A 104 22.88 -9.65 1.33
CA LYS A 104 22.59 -9.49 -0.09
C LYS A 104 21.14 -9.08 -0.32
N GLN A 105 20.98 -7.97 -1.03
CA GLN A 105 19.69 -7.48 -1.50
C GLN A 105 19.29 -8.18 -2.78
N ASN A 106 18.07 -8.69 -2.84
CA ASN A 106 17.39 -9.24 -4.02
C ASN A 106 16.08 -8.45 -4.26
N ARG A 107 15.34 -8.84 -5.31
CA ARG A 107 14.08 -8.22 -5.70
C ARG A 107 13.00 -9.29 -5.87
N GLU A 108 11.78 -8.96 -5.51
CA GLU A 108 10.58 -9.74 -5.82
C GLU A 108 9.59 -8.81 -6.53
N GLY A 109 9.48 -8.99 -7.84
CA GLY A 109 8.76 -8.05 -8.70
C GLY A 109 9.39 -6.64 -8.67
N ASP A 110 8.57 -5.63 -8.94
CA ASP A 110 9.01 -4.24 -9.08
C ASP A 110 8.95 -3.44 -7.77
N PHE A 111 8.40 -4.01 -6.69
CA PHE A 111 8.03 -3.25 -5.50
C PHE A 111 8.60 -3.77 -4.19
N TRP A 112 9.20 -4.96 -4.16
CA TRP A 112 9.74 -5.55 -2.94
C TRP A 112 11.25 -5.74 -2.98
N TYR A 113 11.91 -5.25 -1.95
CA TYR A 113 13.27 -5.66 -1.62
C TYR A 113 13.24 -6.90 -0.74
N ILE A 114 14.09 -7.85 -1.05
CA ILE A 114 14.27 -9.11 -0.31
C ILE A 114 15.69 -9.15 0.23
N PHE A 115 15.81 -9.25 1.55
CA PHE A 115 17.08 -9.38 2.24
C PHE A 115 17.15 -10.75 2.91
N ASN A 116 17.93 -11.67 2.34
CA ASN A 116 18.12 -13.03 2.86
C ASN A 116 19.24 -13.01 3.90
N GLY A 117 18.88 -12.86 5.15
CA GLY A 117 19.79 -12.84 6.30
C GLY A 117 19.77 -14.11 7.12
N LYS A 118 20.10 -13.98 8.40
CA LYS A 118 19.96 -15.00 9.44
C LYS A 118 18.90 -14.55 10.44
N ILE A 119 18.28 -15.50 11.13
CA ILE A 119 17.43 -15.19 12.29
C ILE A 119 18.25 -14.36 13.28
N GLY A 120 17.68 -13.25 13.75
CA GLY A 120 18.34 -12.34 14.67
C GLY A 120 19.16 -11.21 14.03
N ASP A 121 19.40 -11.22 12.70
CA ASP A 121 20.05 -10.08 12.03
C ASP A 121 19.20 -8.79 12.21
N PRO A 122 19.84 -7.63 12.48
CA PRO A 122 19.11 -6.42 12.85
C PRO A 122 18.32 -5.82 11.69
N ILE A 123 17.13 -5.31 12.00
CA ILE A 123 16.29 -4.50 11.11
C ILE A 123 16.26 -3.07 11.66
N PHE A 124 16.51 -2.09 10.79
CA PHE A 124 16.59 -0.68 11.14
C PHE A 124 15.50 0.16 10.46
N ALA A 125 15.05 1.21 11.17
CA ALA A 125 14.19 2.22 10.57
C ALA A 125 14.92 2.97 9.45
N SER A 126 14.38 2.94 8.24
CA SER A 126 15.03 3.55 7.06
C SER A 126 15.00 5.09 7.06
N ARG A 127 14.13 5.71 7.86
CA ARG A 127 14.02 7.16 8.13
C ARG A 127 13.38 7.37 9.49
N ASN A 128 13.45 8.64 9.99
CA ASN A 128 12.60 9.04 11.13
C ASN A 128 11.13 8.78 10.81
N ALA A 129 10.39 8.26 11.77
CA ALA A 129 9.01 7.86 11.56
C ALA A 129 8.24 7.68 12.87
N GLN A 130 6.91 7.57 12.75
CA GLN A 130 6.06 7.01 13.79
C GLN A 130 5.66 5.58 13.43
N VAL A 131 5.68 4.69 14.41
CA VAL A 131 5.19 3.31 14.25
C VAL A 131 3.67 3.30 14.17
N VAL A 132 3.12 2.90 13.03
CA VAL A 132 1.65 2.88 12.83
C VAL A 132 1.04 1.48 12.92
N LEU A 133 1.82 0.44 12.63
CA LEU A 133 1.48 -0.96 12.86
C LEU A 133 2.70 -1.72 13.37
N SER A 134 2.47 -2.69 14.28
CA SER A 134 3.50 -3.57 14.86
C SER A 134 2.87 -4.89 15.28
N GLY A 135 3.46 -6.03 14.91
CA GLY A 135 3.01 -7.38 15.24
C GLY A 135 2.35 -8.15 14.09
N PRO A 136 1.70 -9.30 14.34
CA PRO A 136 1.10 -10.16 13.32
C PRO A 136 -0.28 -9.64 12.88
N VAL A 137 -0.32 -8.41 12.35
CA VAL A 137 -1.55 -7.67 12.04
C VAL A 137 -2.05 -7.84 10.61
N LEU A 138 -1.23 -8.40 9.72
CA LEU A 138 -1.56 -8.60 8.30
C LEU A 138 -1.24 -10.04 7.89
N PRO A 139 -2.25 -10.86 7.52
CA PRO A 139 -2.01 -12.22 7.03
C PRO A 139 -1.07 -12.25 5.82
N GLY A 140 -0.14 -13.21 5.78
CA GLY A 140 0.84 -13.38 4.71
C GLY A 140 2.11 -12.53 4.88
N TYR A 141 2.18 -11.68 5.91
CA TYR A 141 3.36 -10.83 6.18
C TYR A 141 4.09 -11.24 7.48
N GLY A 142 3.55 -12.21 8.23
CA GLY A 142 4.08 -12.63 9.51
C GLY A 142 4.12 -11.49 10.53
N ASN A 143 5.15 -11.46 11.36
CA ASN A 143 5.42 -10.31 12.21
C ASN A 143 5.83 -9.12 11.35
N PHE A 144 5.12 -8.02 11.50
CA PHE A 144 5.11 -6.90 10.57
C PHE A 144 5.27 -5.56 11.28
N ILE A 145 6.05 -4.66 10.69
CA ILE A 145 6.13 -3.26 11.13
C ILE A 145 5.80 -2.35 9.94
N MET A 146 5.02 -1.31 10.19
CA MET A 146 4.79 -0.22 9.27
C MET A 146 5.14 1.10 9.94
N LEU A 147 5.99 1.87 9.28
CA LEU A 147 6.44 3.19 9.73
C LEU A 147 5.86 4.28 8.83
N ASP A 148 5.31 5.34 9.45
CA ASP A 148 4.91 6.58 8.77
C ASP A 148 6.02 7.62 8.89
N HIS A 149 6.58 8.02 7.74
CA HIS A 149 7.68 8.99 7.66
C HIS A 149 7.21 10.43 7.46
N GLY A 150 5.91 10.67 7.48
CA GLY A 150 5.33 11.93 7.02
C GLY A 150 5.36 12.05 5.48
N ASP A 151 4.88 13.17 4.95
CA ASP A 151 4.80 13.46 3.50
C ASP A 151 4.17 12.32 2.66
N ASN A 152 3.27 11.54 3.28
CA ASN A 152 2.60 10.36 2.73
C ASN A 152 3.55 9.19 2.38
N TYR A 153 4.73 9.11 2.98
CA TYR A 153 5.63 7.97 2.82
C TYR A 153 5.45 6.96 3.95
N LEU A 154 5.40 5.69 3.56
CA LEU A 154 5.42 4.54 4.46
C LEU A 154 6.59 3.63 4.12
N SER A 155 7.17 2.98 5.12
CA SER A 155 8.01 1.80 4.94
C SER A 155 7.42 0.59 5.67
N LEU A 156 7.53 -0.55 5.04
CA LEU A 156 6.97 -1.82 5.47
C LEU A 156 8.10 -2.83 5.67
N TYR A 157 8.04 -3.54 6.79
CA TYR A 157 9.01 -4.57 7.18
C TYR A 157 8.24 -5.82 7.55
N ALA A 158 8.41 -6.90 6.78
CA ALA A 158 7.67 -8.15 6.96
C ALA A 158 8.60 -9.31 7.32
N HIS A 159 8.03 -10.34 7.94
CA HIS A 159 8.67 -11.56 8.40
C HIS A 159 9.71 -11.32 9.50
N CYS A 160 9.46 -10.30 10.34
CA CYS A 160 10.29 -10.04 11.52
C CYS A 160 10.24 -11.20 12.52
N ASP A 161 11.28 -11.32 13.34
CA ASP A 161 11.32 -12.16 14.53
C ASP A 161 10.96 -11.33 15.77
N ASP A 162 11.95 -10.90 16.55
CA ASP A 162 11.71 -10.00 17.66
C ASP A 162 11.38 -8.60 17.16
N ILE A 163 10.34 -8.00 17.73
CA ILE A 163 9.94 -6.61 17.46
C ILE A 163 10.22 -5.77 18.72
N PHE A 164 10.97 -4.67 18.59
CA PHE A 164 11.40 -3.82 19.71
C PHE A 164 10.61 -2.51 19.82
N VAL A 165 9.63 -2.29 18.95
CA VAL A 165 8.86 -1.05 18.89
C VAL A 165 7.36 -1.34 18.91
N THR A 166 6.60 -0.40 19.47
CA THR A 166 5.15 -0.51 19.58
C THR A 166 4.43 0.60 18.83
N LYS A 167 3.15 0.35 18.47
CA LYS A 167 2.33 1.35 17.78
C LYS A 167 2.27 2.66 18.56
N GLY A 168 2.50 3.78 17.85
CA GLY A 168 2.50 5.14 18.39
C GLY A 168 3.90 5.65 18.76
N GLU A 169 4.89 4.78 18.88
CA GLU A 169 6.26 5.13 19.19
C GLU A 169 6.92 5.90 18.02
N GLU A 170 7.76 6.89 18.36
CA GLU A 170 8.61 7.57 17.38
C GLU A 170 9.98 6.87 17.30
N VAL A 171 10.48 6.69 16.08
CA VAL A 171 11.78 6.09 15.80
C VAL A 171 12.64 7.01 14.95
N ILE A 172 13.94 6.98 15.20
CA ILE A 172 14.89 7.73 14.38
C ILE A 172 15.53 6.85 13.31
N SER A 173 15.97 7.46 12.22
CA SER A 173 16.65 6.79 11.10
C SER A 173 17.88 6.01 11.57
N GLY A 174 17.90 4.70 11.32
CA GLY A 174 18.95 3.77 11.76
C GLY A 174 18.75 3.19 13.17
N GLN A 175 17.67 3.53 13.86
CA GLN A 175 17.28 2.83 15.09
C GLN A 175 16.91 1.39 14.78
N GLN A 176 17.41 0.44 15.59
CA GLN A 176 16.98 -0.94 15.48
C GLN A 176 15.53 -1.05 15.96
N ILE A 177 14.67 -1.65 15.10
CA ILE A 177 13.22 -1.78 15.34
C ILE A 177 12.79 -3.24 15.46
N ALA A 178 13.57 -4.16 14.91
CA ALA A 178 13.29 -5.60 14.94
C ALA A 178 14.53 -6.42 14.59
N THR A 179 14.33 -7.74 14.49
CA THR A 179 15.29 -8.69 13.90
C THR A 179 14.66 -9.43 12.72
N ILE A 180 15.51 -9.93 11.81
CA ILE A 180 15.07 -10.78 10.69
C ILE A 180 14.61 -12.13 11.23
N GLY A 181 13.44 -12.55 10.78
CA GLY A 181 12.84 -13.83 11.13
C GLY A 181 12.43 -14.66 9.94
N SER A 182 11.60 -15.66 10.21
CA SER A 182 11.01 -16.55 9.21
C SER A 182 9.51 -16.73 9.44
N SER A 183 8.86 -15.75 10.07
CA SER A 183 7.42 -15.83 10.37
C SER A 183 6.61 -15.93 9.06
N GLU A 184 5.79 -16.98 8.97
CA GLU A 184 4.98 -17.36 7.80
C GLU A 184 5.77 -17.66 6.50
N ILE A 185 7.09 -17.91 6.59
CA ILE A 185 7.95 -18.30 5.44
C ILE A 185 8.99 -19.34 5.87
N ASN A 186 9.62 -20.04 4.89
CA ASN A 186 10.50 -21.18 5.17
C ASN A 186 11.98 -20.81 5.38
N LYS A 187 12.37 -19.55 5.28
CA LYS A 187 13.76 -19.10 5.47
C LYS A 187 13.84 -17.66 5.97
N PRO A 188 14.91 -17.35 6.74
CA PRO A 188 15.10 -16.02 7.28
C PRO A 188 15.17 -14.97 6.17
N THR A 189 14.21 -14.06 6.17
CA THR A 189 14.07 -13.06 5.11
C THR A 189 13.39 -11.81 5.64
N LEU A 190 13.95 -10.65 5.38
CA LEU A 190 13.23 -9.38 5.48
C LEU A 190 12.63 -9.05 4.11
N LYS A 191 11.31 -8.88 4.02
CA LYS A 191 10.65 -8.20 2.90
C LYS A 191 10.45 -6.74 3.26
N PHE A 192 10.97 -5.86 2.40
CA PHE A 192 10.91 -4.42 2.62
C PHE A 192 10.27 -3.70 1.43
N GLN A 193 9.40 -2.74 1.71
CA GLN A 193 8.72 -1.95 0.68
C GLN A 193 8.59 -0.50 1.14
N ILE A 194 8.69 0.43 0.20
CA ILE A 194 8.35 1.84 0.40
C ILE A 194 7.10 2.16 -0.39
N ARG A 195 6.19 2.92 0.21
CA ARG A 195 4.95 3.38 -0.42
C ARG A 195 4.85 4.90 -0.33
N LYS A 196 4.25 5.51 -1.34
CA LYS A 196 3.89 6.93 -1.33
C LYS A 196 2.39 7.08 -1.61
N SER A 197 1.68 7.79 -0.75
CA SER A 197 0.22 7.98 -0.84
C SER A 197 -0.55 6.65 -1.02
N GLY A 198 -0.10 5.58 -0.34
CA GLY A 198 -0.70 4.26 -0.41
C GLY A 198 -0.23 3.38 -1.58
N THR A 199 0.45 3.93 -2.59
CA THR A 199 0.95 3.19 -3.75
C THR A 199 2.41 2.76 -3.55
N PRO A 200 2.79 1.51 -3.83
CA PRO A 200 4.18 1.07 -3.81
C PRO A 200 5.04 1.88 -4.77
N ILE A 201 6.24 2.23 -4.35
CA ILE A 201 7.25 2.87 -5.21
C ILE A 201 8.06 1.77 -5.88
N ASN A 202 8.36 1.95 -7.18
CA ASN A 202 9.24 1.03 -7.88
C ASN A 202 10.64 1.05 -7.24
N ILE A 203 11.17 -0.13 -6.95
CA ILE A 203 12.45 -0.27 -6.26
C ILE A 203 13.63 0.33 -7.03
N SER A 204 13.54 0.45 -8.35
CA SER A 204 14.56 1.12 -9.18
C SER A 204 14.68 2.62 -8.90
N GLU A 205 13.64 3.23 -8.32
CA GLU A 205 13.59 4.64 -7.98
C GLU A 205 14.16 4.95 -6.59
N ILE A 206 14.31 3.91 -5.74
CA ILE A 206 14.77 4.07 -4.35
C ILE A 206 16.29 4.02 -4.30
N LYS A 207 16.91 5.06 -3.71
CA LYS A 207 18.35 5.11 -3.44
C LYS A 207 18.58 5.04 -1.95
N PHE A 208 19.34 4.05 -1.53
CA PHE A 208 19.85 3.97 -0.16
C PHE A 208 21.18 4.75 -0.04
N ASN A 209 21.40 5.34 1.15
CA ASN A 209 22.66 6.02 1.52
C ASN A 209 23.52 5.09 2.35
#